data_b340bf172aaa4e3b7a7dd99fa92d28f1
#
_entry.id   b340bf172aaa4e3b7a7dd99fa92d28f1
#
_cell.length_a   1.000
_cell.length_b   1.000
_cell.length_c   1.000
_cell.angle_alpha   90.00
_cell.angle_beta   90.00
_cell.angle_gamma   90.00
#
_symmetry.space_group_name_H-M   'P 1'
#
loop_
_entity.id
_entity.type
_entity.pdbx_description
1 polymer ?
#
loop_
_entity_poly.entity_id
_entity_poly.type
_entity_poly.pdbx_seq_one_letter_code
_entity_poly.pdbx_strand_id
1 'polypeptide(L)'
;MDSKEFAMFRKKLNKTQKQMGNLLGVSIKAIHSYEQGWRSVPPHVERQMFFLMARKRGVIKTQKSRWTVKKCPVKQKKECPAWEFQAGKFCWFVNGTICCGTAHEKWKEKMKVCRTCEVLRQII
;
A
#
# COMPACT_ATOMS: atom_id res chain seq x y z
N MET A 1 1.03 -8.56 -4.28
CA MET A 1 -0.37 -8.57 -4.82
C MET A 1 -0.44 -9.61 -5.92
N ASP A 2 -1.36 -10.55 -5.83
CA ASP A 2 -1.54 -11.54 -6.88
C ASP A 2 -2.55 -11.06 -7.95
N SER A 3 -2.73 -11.86 -9.01
CA SER A 3 -3.60 -11.49 -10.12
C SER A 3 -5.06 -11.36 -9.71
N LYS A 4 -5.54 -12.22 -8.85
CA LYS A 4 -6.93 -12.20 -8.37
C LYS A 4 -7.20 -10.98 -7.51
N GLU A 5 -6.27 -10.64 -6.64
CA GLU A 5 -6.34 -9.49 -5.76
C GLU A 5 -6.32 -8.19 -6.56
N PHE A 6 -5.46 -8.10 -7.56
CA PHE A 6 -5.40 -6.94 -8.46
C PHE A 6 -6.74 -6.72 -9.17
N ALA A 7 -7.30 -7.76 -9.77
CA ALA A 7 -8.61 -7.69 -10.44
C ALA A 7 -9.72 -7.29 -9.47
N MET A 8 -9.70 -7.84 -8.27
CA MET A 8 -10.68 -7.51 -7.23
C MET A 8 -10.63 -6.04 -6.84
N PHE A 9 -9.43 -5.49 -6.63
CA PHE A 9 -9.26 -4.07 -6.27
C PHE A 9 -9.70 -3.16 -7.42
N ARG A 10 -9.38 -3.51 -8.67
CA ARG A 10 -9.86 -2.76 -9.82
C ARG A 10 -11.39 -2.69 -9.84
N LYS A 11 -12.06 -3.80 -9.62
CA LYS A 11 -13.52 -3.87 -9.56
C LYS A 11 -14.09 -3.05 -8.41
N LYS A 12 -13.46 -3.09 -7.25
CA LYS A 12 -13.84 -2.27 -6.09
C LYS A 12 -13.72 -0.77 -6.37
N LEU A 13 -12.78 -0.38 -7.22
CA LEU A 13 -12.60 1.00 -7.66
C LEU A 13 -13.55 1.40 -8.80
N ASN A 14 -14.34 0.48 -9.31
CA ASN A 14 -15.26 0.69 -10.44
C ASN A 14 -14.54 1.23 -11.68
N LYS A 15 -13.40 0.65 -12.01
CA LYS A 15 -12.60 1.07 -13.17
C LYS A 15 -12.47 -0.05 -14.19
N THR A 16 -12.54 0.32 -15.47
CA THR A 16 -12.19 -0.61 -16.55
C THR A 16 -10.68 -0.80 -16.60
N GLN A 17 -10.22 -1.80 -17.35
CA GLN A 17 -8.78 -2.01 -17.55
C GLN A 17 -8.10 -0.79 -18.17
N LYS A 18 -8.75 -0.16 -19.15
CA LYS A 18 -8.25 1.07 -19.80
C LYS A 18 -8.15 2.22 -18.80
N GLN A 19 -9.18 2.45 -18.02
CA GLN A 19 -9.19 3.51 -16.99
C GLN A 19 -8.13 3.26 -15.93
N MET A 20 -7.97 2.03 -15.51
CA MET A 20 -6.95 1.68 -14.52
C MET A 20 -5.54 1.90 -15.09
N GLY A 21 -5.31 1.54 -16.35
CA GLY A 21 -4.03 1.82 -17.03
C GLY A 21 -3.70 3.30 -17.04
N ASN A 22 -4.68 4.15 -17.31
CA ASN A 22 -4.51 5.61 -17.30
C ASN A 22 -4.17 6.12 -15.88
N LEU A 23 -4.84 5.61 -14.86
CA LEU A 23 -4.58 6.00 -13.46
C LEU A 23 -3.19 5.59 -12.98
N LEU A 24 -2.75 4.41 -13.38
CA LEU A 24 -1.46 3.86 -12.96
C LEU A 24 -0.31 4.25 -13.87
N GLY A 25 -0.60 4.87 -15.01
CA GLY A 25 0.42 5.25 -15.99
C GLY A 25 1.04 4.05 -16.71
N VAL A 26 0.27 2.98 -16.89
CA VAL A 26 0.72 1.76 -17.59
C VAL A 26 -0.23 1.45 -18.75
N SER A 27 0.22 0.58 -19.68
CA SER A 27 -0.60 0.19 -20.82
C SER A 27 -1.75 -0.74 -20.41
N ILE A 28 -2.81 -0.79 -21.23
CA ILE A 28 -3.90 -1.75 -21.03
C ILE A 28 -3.40 -3.19 -21.10
N LYS A 29 -2.40 -3.45 -21.95
CA LYS A 29 -1.75 -4.77 -22.04
C LYS A 29 -1.07 -5.16 -20.73
N ALA A 30 -0.45 -4.20 -20.04
CA ALA A 30 0.15 -4.44 -18.72
C ALA A 30 -0.91 -4.80 -17.70
N ILE A 31 -2.03 -4.06 -17.66
CA ILE A 31 -3.14 -4.35 -16.76
C ILE A 31 -3.68 -5.76 -17.01
N HIS A 32 -3.92 -6.10 -18.28
CA HIS A 32 -4.39 -7.43 -18.65
C HIS A 32 -3.41 -8.53 -18.21
N SER A 33 -2.11 -8.31 -18.42
CA SER A 33 -1.07 -9.26 -18.00
C SER A 33 -1.03 -9.46 -16.49
N TYR A 34 -1.23 -8.41 -15.72
CA TYR A 34 -1.31 -8.50 -14.25
C TYR A 34 -2.51 -9.33 -13.81
N GLU A 35 -3.66 -9.15 -14.44
CA GLU A 35 -4.89 -9.88 -14.11
C GLU A 35 -4.84 -11.33 -14.54
N GLN A 36 -4.13 -11.65 -15.62
CA GLN A 36 -3.96 -13.03 -16.09
C GLN A 36 -2.84 -13.79 -15.36
N GLY A 37 -2.05 -13.10 -14.55
CA GLY A 37 -0.92 -13.71 -13.86
C GLY A 37 0.31 -13.89 -14.73
N TRP A 38 0.33 -13.34 -15.95
CA TRP A 38 1.48 -13.41 -16.87
C TRP A 38 2.63 -12.52 -16.43
N ARG A 39 2.34 -11.47 -15.68
CA ARG A 39 3.32 -10.58 -15.09
C ARG A 39 3.02 -10.39 -13.61
N SER A 40 4.07 -10.30 -12.81
CA SER A 40 3.94 -9.90 -11.41
C SER A 40 3.60 -8.42 -11.33
N VAL A 41 2.73 -8.05 -10.39
CA VAL A 41 2.42 -6.64 -10.13
C VAL A 41 3.66 -5.98 -9.52
N PRO A 42 4.23 -4.93 -10.15
CA PRO A 42 5.41 -4.25 -9.59
C PRO A 42 5.07 -3.54 -8.27
N PRO A 43 6.07 -3.33 -7.39
CA PRO A 43 5.86 -2.65 -6.12
C PRO A 43 5.23 -1.25 -6.26
N HIS A 44 5.63 -0.47 -7.25
CA HIS A 44 5.09 0.87 -7.46
C HIS A 44 3.61 0.84 -7.87
N VAL A 45 3.19 -0.16 -8.64
CA VAL A 45 1.78 -0.34 -9.02
C VAL A 45 0.96 -0.75 -7.80
N GLU A 46 1.46 -1.67 -7.00
CA GLU A 46 0.82 -2.11 -5.76
C GLU A 46 0.60 -0.95 -4.79
N ARG A 47 1.63 -0.10 -4.61
CA ARG A 47 1.51 1.10 -3.77
C ARG A 47 0.42 2.04 -4.27
N GLN A 48 0.38 2.29 -5.57
CA GLN A 48 -0.62 3.16 -6.18
C GLN A 48 -2.03 2.60 -6.01
N MET A 49 -2.20 1.29 -6.16
CA MET A 49 -3.49 0.63 -5.93
C MET A 49 -3.97 0.83 -4.49
N PHE A 50 -3.11 0.61 -3.52
CA PHE A 50 -3.45 0.84 -2.12
C PHE A 50 -3.78 2.31 -1.84
N PHE A 51 -3.03 3.23 -2.43
CA PHE A 51 -3.29 4.66 -2.30
C PHE A 51 -4.69 5.03 -2.84
N LEU A 52 -5.03 4.54 -4.02
CA LEU A 52 -6.35 4.78 -4.61
C LEU A 52 -7.48 4.19 -3.76
N MET A 53 -7.27 3.00 -3.21
CA MET A 53 -8.22 2.37 -2.30
C MET A 53 -8.43 3.21 -1.04
N ALA A 54 -7.34 3.70 -0.45
CA ALA A 54 -7.40 4.55 0.73
C ALA A 54 -8.18 5.84 0.46
N ARG A 55 -7.91 6.47 -0.66
CA ARG A 55 -8.60 7.72 -1.06
C ARG A 55 -10.09 7.49 -1.31
N LYS A 56 -10.41 6.44 -2.03
CA LYS A 56 -11.82 6.16 -2.35
C LYS A 56 -12.66 5.85 -1.12
N ARG A 57 -12.10 5.12 -0.18
CA ARG A 57 -12.80 4.78 1.07
C ARG A 57 -12.90 5.95 2.03
N GLY A 58 -12.12 7.00 1.86
CA GLY A 58 -12.10 8.15 2.76
C GLY A 58 -11.56 7.81 4.16
N VAL A 59 -10.93 6.66 4.34
CA VAL A 59 -10.45 6.18 5.65
C VAL A 59 -9.33 7.03 6.23
N ILE A 60 -8.69 7.85 5.41
CA ILE A 60 -7.58 8.72 5.83
C ILE A 60 -7.98 9.63 6.99
N LYS A 61 -9.24 10.09 7.01
CA LYS A 61 -9.73 10.99 8.05
C LYS A 61 -10.00 10.28 9.37
N THR A 62 -10.39 9.01 9.33
CA THR A 62 -10.81 8.24 10.50
C THR A 62 -9.82 7.16 10.91
N GLN A 63 -8.87 6.86 10.04
CA GLN A 63 -7.88 5.82 10.23
C GLN A 63 -6.91 6.17 11.36
N LYS A 64 -6.61 5.20 12.21
CA LYS A 64 -5.59 5.34 13.25
C LYS A 64 -4.20 5.34 12.63
N SER A 65 -3.31 6.22 13.11
CA SER A 65 -1.91 6.24 12.70
C SER A 65 -1.15 5.03 13.26
N ARG A 66 -0.01 4.69 12.63
CA ARG A 66 0.79 3.55 13.06
C ARG A 66 1.32 3.66 14.49
N TRP A 67 1.69 4.86 14.93
CA TRP A 67 2.20 5.05 16.30
C TRP A 67 1.12 4.92 17.36
N THR A 68 -0.14 5.14 17.00
CA THR A 68 -1.27 4.80 17.87
C THR A 68 -1.49 3.30 17.92
N VAL A 69 -1.43 2.62 16.78
CA VAL A 69 -1.65 1.17 16.66
C VAL A 69 -0.46 0.39 17.21
N LYS A 70 0.76 0.77 16.84
CA LYS A 70 1.99 0.05 17.18
C LYS A 70 2.68 0.54 18.44
N LYS A 71 2.27 1.68 19.00
CA LYS A 71 2.87 2.30 20.20
C LYS A 71 4.39 2.40 20.09
N CYS A 72 4.88 2.98 19.00
CA CYS A 72 6.31 3.08 18.73
C CYS A 72 7.05 3.88 19.82
N PRO A 73 8.20 3.38 20.32
CA PRO A 73 9.06 4.15 21.21
C PRO A 73 9.52 5.45 20.56
N VAL A 74 9.68 6.52 21.34
CA VAL A 74 10.04 7.85 20.82
C VAL A 74 11.33 7.81 19.99
N LYS A 75 12.35 7.05 20.42
CA LYS A 75 13.61 6.92 19.70
C LYS A 75 13.42 6.32 18.30
N GLN A 76 12.71 5.21 18.20
CA GLN A 76 12.41 4.56 16.93
C GLN A 76 11.54 5.43 16.03
N LYS A 77 10.57 6.11 16.64
CA LYS A 77 9.65 7.01 15.97
C LYS A 77 10.39 8.14 15.27
N LYS A 78 11.39 8.77 15.93
CA LYS A 78 12.18 9.87 15.35
C LYS A 78 13.06 9.41 14.19
N GLU A 79 13.53 8.18 14.21
CA GLU A 79 14.37 7.61 13.14
C GLU A 79 13.58 7.05 11.98
N CYS A 80 12.28 6.87 12.14
CA CYS A 80 11.41 6.26 11.12
C CYS A 80 10.99 7.27 10.05
N PRO A 81 11.14 6.95 8.75
CA PRO A 81 10.66 7.82 7.67
C PRO A 81 9.16 8.15 7.77
N ALA A 82 8.35 7.26 8.30
CA ALA A 82 6.92 7.53 8.48
C ALA A 82 6.68 8.69 9.44
N TRP A 83 7.51 8.85 10.47
CA TRP A 83 7.46 9.99 11.37
C TRP A 83 8.01 11.25 10.71
N GLU A 84 9.17 11.15 10.03
CA GLU A 84 9.79 12.26 9.32
C GLU A 84 8.83 12.96 8.36
N PHE A 85 8.08 12.17 7.59
CA PHE A 85 7.13 12.68 6.61
C PHE A 85 5.69 12.75 7.13
N GLN A 86 5.47 12.54 8.42
CA GLN A 86 4.14 12.53 9.05
C GLN A 86 3.16 11.60 8.33
N ALA A 87 3.67 10.44 7.92
CA ALA A 87 2.93 9.44 7.12
C ALA A 87 2.45 8.26 7.95
N GLY A 88 2.04 8.49 9.21
CA GLY A 88 1.61 7.41 10.10
C GLY A 88 0.40 6.63 9.62
N LYS A 89 -0.46 7.24 8.81
CA LYS A 89 -1.61 6.58 8.18
C LYS A 89 -1.25 5.94 6.84
N PHE A 90 -0.06 6.24 6.32
CA PHE A 90 0.47 5.76 5.05
C PHE A 90 1.85 5.13 5.21
N CYS A 91 2.18 4.59 6.37
CA CYS A 91 3.49 4.00 6.60
C CYS A 91 3.80 2.87 5.61
N TRP A 92 2.78 2.21 5.12
CA TRP A 92 2.90 1.17 4.09
C TRP A 92 3.38 1.72 2.74
N PHE A 93 3.12 3.00 2.47
CA PHE A 93 3.54 3.65 1.22
C PHE A 93 5.02 4.04 1.25
N VAL A 94 5.55 4.36 2.41
CA VAL A 94 6.94 4.81 2.58
C VAL A 94 7.85 3.62 2.83
N ASN A 95 8.83 3.40 1.94
CA ASN A 95 9.80 2.33 2.12
C ASN A 95 10.82 2.68 3.20
N GLY A 96 11.41 1.67 3.84
CA GLY A 96 12.41 1.87 4.89
C GLY A 96 11.84 2.22 6.26
N THR A 97 10.52 2.13 6.46
CA THR A 97 9.91 2.37 7.76
C THR A 97 10.36 1.33 8.78
N ILE A 98 10.54 1.78 10.03
CA ILE A 98 10.91 0.90 11.14
C ILE A 98 9.63 0.36 11.77
N CYS A 99 9.42 -0.95 11.64
CA CYS A 99 8.26 -1.63 12.21
C CYS A 99 8.75 -2.81 13.05
N CYS A 100 8.21 -2.94 14.28
CA CYS A 100 8.65 -3.97 15.21
C CYS A 100 10.16 -3.95 15.47
N GLY A 101 10.77 -2.77 15.49
CA GLY A 101 12.20 -2.57 15.74
C GLY A 101 13.11 -2.85 14.55
N THR A 102 12.56 -3.21 13.40
CA THR A 102 13.33 -3.56 12.19
C THR A 102 12.97 -2.63 11.03
N ALA A 103 13.99 -2.09 10.37
CA ALA A 103 13.80 -1.30 9.16
C ALA A 103 13.47 -2.22 7.98
N HIS A 104 12.37 -1.94 7.28
CA HIS A 104 11.93 -2.71 6.13
C HIS A 104 12.26 -1.95 4.85
N GLU A 105 13.44 -2.22 4.29
CA GLU A 105 13.94 -1.54 3.10
C GLU A 105 13.45 -2.16 1.79
N LYS A 106 13.15 -3.47 1.81
CA LYS A 106 12.64 -4.19 0.65
C LYS A 106 11.12 -4.24 0.69
N TRP A 107 10.49 -3.83 -0.39
CA TRP A 107 9.03 -3.79 -0.49
C TRP A 107 8.37 -5.14 -0.19
N LYS A 108 8.91 -6.21 -0.73
CA LYS A 108 8.36 -7.55 -0.56
C LYS A 108 8.31 -7.99 0.91
N GLU A 109 9.38 -7.71 1.65
CA GLU A 109 9.48 -8.00 3.08
C GLU A 109 8.56 -7.09 3.89
N LYS A 110 8.51 -5.81 3.52
CA LYS A 110 7.62 -4.84 4.13
C LYS A 110 6.16 -5.27 4.01
N MET A 111 5.74 -5.76 2.86
CA MET A 111 4.36 -6.18 2.65
C MET A 111 3.97 -7.41 3.47
N LYS A 112 4.90 -8.29 3.77
CA LYS A 112 4.63 -9.43 4.67
C LYS A 112 4.16 -8.94 6.05
N VAL A 113 4.73 -7.85 6.53
CA VAL A 113 4.37 -7.25 7.82
C VAL A 113 3.14 -6.34 7.67
N CYS A 114 3.13 -5.45 6.69
CA CYS A 114 2.06 -4.46 6.52
C CYS A 114 0.71 -5.08 6.22
N ARG A 115 0.65 -6.18 5.49
CA ARG A 115 -0.60 -6.87 5.17
C ARG A 115 -1.30 -7.44 6.40
N THR A 116 -0.55 -7.74 7.45
CA THR A 116 -1.10 -8.19 8.73
C THR A 116 -1.31 -7.04 9.71
N CYS A 117 -0.81 -5.85 9.36
CA CYS A 117 -0.92 -4.66 10.19
C CYS A 117 -2.27 -3.99 10.05
N GLU A 118 -2.87 -3.58 11.17
CA GLU A 118 -4.16 -2.89 11.19
C GLU A 118 -4.16 -1.61 10.33
N VAL A 119 -3.05 -0.90 10.27
CA VAL A 119 -2.96 0.35 9.49
C VAL A 119 -3.29 0.11 8.02
N LEU A 120 -2.72 -0.92 7.40
CA LEU A 120 -3.03 -1.26 6.01
C LEU A 120 -4.36 -2.00 5.89
N ARG A 121 -4.68 -2.88 6.82
CA ARG A 121 -5.91 -3.67 6.79
C ARG A 121 -7.18 -2.83 6.83
N GLN A 122 -7.12 -1.64 7.37
CA GLN A 122 -8.24 -0.69 7.34
C GLN A 122 -8.56 -0.23 5.91
N ILE A 123 -7.62 -0.35 4.99
CA ILE A 123 -7.74 0.11 3.61
C ILE A 123 -8.20 -1.03 2.68
N ILE A 124 -7.64 -2.19 2.89
CA ILE A 124 -7.91 -3.36 2.08
C ILE A 124 -8.87 -4.32 2.79
#